data_1db5b6d5aa3676bf560343854df9c1ef
#
_entry.id   1db5b6d5aa3676bf560343854df9c1ef
#
_cell.length_a   1.000
_cell.length_b   1.000
_cell.length_c   1.000
_cell.angle_alpha   90.00
_cell.angle_beta   90.00
_cell.angle_gamma   90.00
#
_symmetry.space_group_name_H-M   'P 1'
#
loop_
_entity.id
_entity.type
_entity.pdbx_description
1 polymer ?
#
loop_
_entity_poly.entity_id
_entity_poly.type
_entity_poly.pdbx_seq_one_letter_code
_entity_poly.pdbx_strand_id
1 'polypeptide(L)'
;MPPLPAKYPRQIPLEVTVYGPQNALRAANFGAKRLLLCQKGSSTVGGLTPSSQELRHLKRKIHIPISCVIRPRGAPHPSDPGESHDYVYSNNELVQMSESIRQLKETGVMNAIRGDSFVFGCVRRSHEETAENSHNKIVIHSAYCRYLIDMAKPFGCVFNRAFDHFAERGDSEAVIAELNTLGFAGIMTAGGQGFFSNHLERLDAMCHHTANIQLVIAGGVCCPEIQKLRKRAHNHDRLSIWLNGDCLRPRDHEDPETTDMNGVMSLIDQLGLQTTD
;
A
#
# COMPACT_ATOMS: atom_id res chain seq x y z
N MET A 1 17.71 9.83 -40.66
CA MET A 1 17.29 10.24 -39.33
C MET A 1 18.19 9.52 -38.33
N PRO A 2 18.82 10.21 -37.38
CA PRO A 2 19.54 9.51 -36.33
C PRO A 2 18.56 8.67 -35.52
N PRO A 3 18.98 7.49 -35.03
CA PRO A 3 18.12 6.68 -34.18
C PRO A 3 17.71 7.49 -32.93
N LEU A 4 16.45 7.45 -32.58
CA LEU A 4 15.96 8.04 -31.33
C LEU A 4 16.81 7.49 -30.19
N PRO A 5 17.25 8.34 -29.23
CA PRO A 5 18.05 7.88 -28.11
C PRO A 5 17.29 6.76 -27.39
N ALA A 6 18.00 5.71 -27.00
CA ALA A 6 17.45 4.61 -26.24
C ALA A 6 16.66 5.19 -25.06
N LYS A 7 15.38 4.82 -24.95
CA LYS A 7 14.54 5.24 -23.81
C LYS A 7 15.30 4.88 -22.53
N TYR A 8 15.60 5.90 -21.73
CA TYR A 8 16.17 5.67 -20.40
C TYR A 8 15.26 4.69 -19.64
N PRO A 9 15.82 3.68 -18.98
CA PRO A 9 15.03 2.73 -18.24
C PRO A 9 14.14 3.50 -17.23
N ARG A 10 12.84 3.27 -17.30
CA ARG A 10 11.87 3.94 -16.42
C ARG A 10 12.22 3.62 -14.97
N GLN A 11 12.44 4.65 -14.18
CA GLN A 11 12.69 4.50 -12.74
C GLN A 11 11.37 4.14 -12.04
N ILE A 12 11.38 3.06 -11.28
CA ILE A 12 10.22 2.69 -10.46
C ILE A 12 10.40 3.38 -9.10
N PRO A 13 9.50 4.31 -8.71
CA PRO A 13 9.64 5.04 -7.47
C PRO A 13 9.44 4.14 -6.24
N LEU A 14 10.21 4.41 -5.17
CA LEU A 14 10.16 3.71 -3.91
C LEU A 14 9.25 4.43 -2.92
N GLU A 15 8.23 3.74 -2.43
CA GLU A 15 7.49 4.06 -1.22
C GLU A 15 8.10 3.27 -0.06
N VAL A 16 8.33 3.92 1.07
CA VAL A 16 8.86 3.26 2.28
C VAL A 16 7.78 3.23 3.35
N THR A 17 7.49 2.04 3.86
CA THR A 17 6.63 1.87 5.04
C THR A 17 7.41 2.28 6.28
N VAL A 18 6.83 3.16 7.07
CA VAL A 18 7.47 3.75 8.25
C VAL A 18 6.54 3.70 9.47
N TYR A 19 7.12 3.41 10.62
CA TYR A 19 6.42 3.30 11.89
C TYR A 19 6.79 4.48 12.77
N GLY A 20 5.89 5.46 12.81
CA GLY A 20 6.07 6.70 13.56
C GLY A 20 6.87 7.79 12.84
N PRO A 21 6.88 9.01 13.41
CA PRO A 21 7.37 10.20 12.72
C PRO A 21 8.90 10.25 12.55
N GLN A 22 9.67 9.68 13.48
CA GLN A 22 11.14 9.68 13.39
C GLN A 22 11.61 8.85 12.19
N ASN A 23 11.01 7.68 11.99
CA ASN A 23 11.30 6.82 10.83
C ASN A 23 10.84 7.44 9.52
N ALA A 24 9.72 8.20 9.54
CA ALA A 24 9.26 8.96 8.39
C ALA A 24 10.30 10.02 7.94
N LEU A 25 10.87 10.77 8.88
CA LEU A 25 11.92 11.74 8.58
C LEU A 25 13.19 11.05 8.04
N ARG A 26 13.59 9.93 8.64
CA ARG A 26 14.75 9.16 8.18
C ARG A 26 14.55 8.67 6.75
N ALA A 27 13.45 7.98 6.47
CA ALA A 27 13.18 7.44 5.14
C ALA A 27 13.14 8.52 4.05
N ALA A 28 12.54 9.69 4.36
CA ALA A 28 12.52 10.83 3.45
C ALA A 28 13.95 11.34 3.15
N ASN A 29 14.79 11.46 4.17
CA ASN A 29 16.19 11.89 4.01
C ASN A 29 17.04 10.86 3.26
N PHE A 30 16.68 9.58 3.30
CA PHE A 30 17.38 8.51 2.58
C PHE A 30 16.92 8.34 1.12
N GLY A 31 15.98 9.16 0.65
CA GLY A 31 15.60 9.23 -0.75
C GLY A 31 14.30 8.52 -1.12
N ALA A 32 13.50 8.09 -0.14
CA ALA A 32 12.14 7.63 -0.40
C ALA A 32 11.37 8.67 -1.21
N LYS A 33 10.56 8.21 -2.17
CA LYS A 33 9.75 9.11 -3.02
C LYS A 33 8.32 9.28 -2.47
N ARG A 34 7.89 8.41 -1.56
CA ARG A 34 6.62 8.48 -0.81
C ARG A 34 6.79 7.69 0.49
N LEU A 35 6.03 8.03 1.50
CA LEU A 35 5.99 7.34 2.78
C LEU A 35 4.63 6.68 2.96
N LEU A 36 4.62 5.41 3.43
CA LEU A 36 3.44 4.77 3.99
C LEU A 36 3.53 4.87 5.51
N LEU A 37 2.81 5.80 6.12
CA LEU A 37 2.86 6.08 7.55
C LEU A 37 1.93 5.15 8.33
N CYS A 38 2.52 4.40 9.25
CA CYS A 38 1.85 3.54 10.22
C CYS A 38 2.10 4.05 11.64
N GLN A 39 1.24 3.63 12.56
CA GLN A 39 1.42 3.85 14.00
C GLN A 39 2.74 3.23 14.48
N LYS A 40 3.47 3.95 15.33
CA LYS A 40 4.64 3.39 16.02
C LYS A 40 4.24 2.19 16.89
N GLY A 41 5.04 1.13 16.87
CA GLY A 41 4.79 -0.11 17.63
C GLY A 41 3.85 -1.09 16.92
N SER A 42 3.49 -0.87 15.65
CA SER A 42 2.52 -1.70 14.93
C SER A 42 3.10 -2.59 13.82
N SER A 43 4.42 -2.65 13.67
CA SER A 43 5.04 -3.44 12.59
C SER A 43 4.71 -4.92 12.66
N THR A 44 4.68 -5.48 13.85
CA THR A 44 4.40 -6.92 14.08
C THR A 44 2.96 -7.32 13.75
N VAL A 45 2.05 -6.35 13.71
CA VAL A 45 0.63 -6.56 13.35
C VAL A 45 0.29 -6.01 11.95
N GLY A 46 1.32 -5.68 11.17
CA GLY A 46 1.18 -5.28 9.77
C GLY A 46 0.81 -3.81 9.54
N GLY A 47 1.06 -2.93 10.51
CA GLY A 47 0.82 -1.50 10.41
C GLY A 47 -0.62 -1.11 10.75
N LEU A 48 -0.78 -0.20 11.70
CA LEU A 48 -2.07 0.35 12.14
C LEU A 48 -2.16 1.84 11.79
N THR A 49 -3.35 2.41 11.94
CA THR A 49 -3.62 3.84 11.71
C THR A 49 -2.74 4.71 12.60
N PRO A 50 -1.93 5.63 12.03
CA PRO A 50 -1.15 6.56 12.83
C PRO A 50 -2.05 7.52 13.59
N SER A 51 -1.63 7.94 14.77
CA SER A 51 -2.33 8.96 15.54
C SER A 51 -2.19 10.35 14.90
N SER A 52 -3.15 11.23 15.17
CA SER A 52 -3.07 12.64 14.76
C SER A 52 -1.82 13.33 15.34
N GLN A 53 -1.35 12.91 16.52
CA GLN A 53 -0.14 13.46 17.13
C GLN A 53 1.10 13.06 16.33
N GLU A 54 1.23 11.79 15.92
CA GLU A 54 2.33 11.33 15.08
C GLU A 54 2.38 12.10 13.75
N LEU A 55 1.23 12.30 13.11
CA LEU A 55 1.17 13.05 11.86
C LEU A 55 1.54 14.53 12.08
N ARG A 56 1.09 15.16 13.18
CA ARG A 56 1.46 16.57 13.49
C ARG A 56 2.97 16.77 13.66
N HIS A 57 3.72 15.78 14.13
CA HIS A 57 5.18 15.86 14.24
C HIS A 57 5.88 16.03 12.88
N LEU A 58 5.21 15.67 11.79
CA LEU A 58 5.74 15.81 10.43
C LEU A 58 5.42 17.16 9.78
N LYS A 59 4.64 18.00 10.45
CA LYS A 59 4.22 19.30 9.89
C LYS A 59 5.43 20.15 9.50
N ARG A 60 5.48 20.59 8.25
CA ARG A 60 6.55 21.40 7.65
C ARG A 60 7.94 20.73 7.61
N LYS A 61 8.03 19.42 7.90
CA LYS A 61 9.28 18.67 7.91
C LYS A 61 9.38 17.67 6.76
N ILE A 62 8.26 17.33 6.13
CA ILE A 62 8.18 16.36 5.03
C ILE A 62 7.71 17.07 3.78
N HIS A 63 8.44 16.87 2.68
CA HIS A 63 8.18 17.47 1.36
C HIS A 63 7.74 16.44 0.32
N ILE A 64 7.87 15.16 0.61
CA ILE A 64 7.40 14.05 -0.23
C ILE A 64 6.00 13.61 0.19
N PRO A 65 5.21 12.94 -0.68
CA PRO A 65 3.87 12.46 -0.35
C PRO A 65 3.84 11.53 0.87
N ILE A 66 2.77 11.62 1.64
CA ILE A 66 2.48 10.73 2.78
C ILE A 66 1.18 9.99 2.50
N SER A 67 1.24 8.66 2.50
CA SER A 67 0.07 7.78 2.52
C SER A 67 -0.18 7.34 3.96
N CYS A 68 -1.33 7.69 4.55
CA CYS A 68 -1.69 7.27 5.91
C CYS A 68 -2.47 5.96 5.87
N VAL A 69 -2.02 4.95 6.61
CA VAL A 69 -2.78 3.70 6.77
C VAL A 69 -4.05 3.97 7.59
N ILE A 70 -5.17 3.43 7.13
CA ILE A 70 -6.44 3.40 7.88
C ILE A 70 -6.78 1.95 8.15
N ARG A 71 -6.33 1.45 9.28
CA ARG A 71 -6.48 0.07 9.72
C ARG A 71 -6.61 0.04 11.24
N PRO A 72 -7.82 -0.24 11.78
CA PRO A 72 -8.10 -0.12 13.22
C PRO A 72 -7.48 -1.23 14.06
N ARG A 73 -7.22 -2.40 13.45
CA ARG A 73 -6.58 -3.56 14.09
C ARG A 73 -5.71 -4.35 13.13
N GLY A 74 -4.84 -5.18 13.67
CA GLY A 74 -4.10 -6.21 12.95
C GLY A 74 -4.97 -7.38 12.49
N ALA A 75 -4.33 -8.37 11.88
CA ALA A 75 -4.97 -9.63 11.55
C ALA A 75 -5.50 -10.31 12.83
N PRO A 76 -6.65 -10.97 12.77
CA PRO A 76 -7.14 -11.80 13.87
C PRO A 76 -6.11 -12.87 14.23
N HIS A 77 -6.06 -13.22 15.51
CA HIS A 77 -5.20 -14.32 15.93
C HIS A 77 -5.74 -15.66 15.39
N PRO A 78 -4.89 -16.60 14.95
CA PRO A 78 -5.34 -17.90 14.42
C PRO A 78 -6.23 -18.71 15.39
N SER A 79 -6.12 -18.44 16.70
CA SER A 79 -6.96 -19.07 17.73
C SER A 79 -8.23 -18.30 18.06
N ASP A 80 -8.50 -17.15 17.43
CA ASP A 80 -9.73 -16.42 17.68
C ASP A 80 -10.93 -17.26 17.22
N PRO A 81 -11.94 -17.43 18.08
CA PRO A 81 -13.11 -18.21 17.73
C PRO A 81 -13.91 -17.46 16.67
N GLY A 82 -14.13 -18.13 15.56
CA GLY A 82 -14.94 -17.62 14.47
C GLY A 82 -14.15 -17.39 13.18
N GLU A 83 -14.88 -17.16 12.13
CA GLU A 83 -14.36 -16.98 10.79
C GLU A 83 -13.90 -15.53 10.55
N SER A 84 -13.04 -15.01 11.46
CA SER A 84 -12.55 -13.63 11.33
C SER A 84 -11.55 -13.52 10.19
N HIS A 85 -11.82 -12.61 9.26
CA HIS A 85 -10.93 -12.28 8.15
C HIS A 85 -10.24 -10.95 8.44
N ASP A 86 -8.96 -10.79 8.08
CA ASP A 86 -8.16 -9.62 8.43
C ASP A 86 -8.85 -8.28 8.09
N TYR A 87 -9.51 -8.17 6.95
CA TYR A 87 -10.09 -6.92 6.45
C TYR A 87 -11.64 -6.90 6.50
N VAL A 88 -12.27 -7.87 7.19
CA VAL A 88 -13.69 -7.84 7.52
C VAL A 88 -13.86 -7.15 8.86
N TYR A 89 -14.41 -5.96 8.85
CA TYR A 89 -14.53 -5.11 10.02
C TYR A 89 -15.96 -5.10 10.58
N SER A 90 -16.08 -4.99 11.89
CA SER A 90 -17.34 -4.72 12.57
C SER A 90 -17.82 -3.28 12.31
N ASN A 91 -19.08 -2.99 12.56
CA ASN A 91 -19.62 -1.63 12.41
C ASN A 91 -18.85 -0.60 13.25
N ASN A 92 -18.42 -0.96 14.46
CA ASN A 92 -17.64 -0.06 15.32
C ASN A 92 -16.25 0.24 14.71
N GLU A 93 -15.58 -0.76 14.16
CA GLU A 93 -14.30 -0.58 13.48
C GLU A 93 -14.43 0.27 12.20
N LEU A 94 -15.53 0.08 11.47
CA LEU A 94 -15.82 0.90 10.30
C LEU A 94 -16.06 2.38 10.68
N VAL A 95 -16.77 2.65 11.78
CA VAL A 95 -16.93 4.01 12.34
C VAL A 95 -15.57 4.57 12.75
N GLN A 96 -14.74 3.77 13.44
CA GLN A 96 -13.39 4.19 13.83
C GLN A 96 -12.51 4.55 12.62
N MET A 97 -12.63 3.83 11.50
CA MET A 97 -11.89 4.15 10.26
C MET A 97 -12.30 5.51 9.70
N SER A 98 -13.60 5.81 9.63
CA SER A 98 -14.08 7.11 9.15
C SER A 98 -13.66 8.27 10.06
N GLU A 99 -13.73 8.06 11.36
CA GLU A 99 -13.28 9.03 12.36
C GLU A 99 -11.76 9.28 12.26
N SER A 100 -10.97 8.23 12.04
CA SER A 100 -9.53 8.35 11.83
C SER A 100 -9.19 9.21 10.60
N ILE A 101 -9.89 9.01 9.48
CA ILE A 101 -9.73 9.87 8.29
C ILE A 101 -10.02 11.32 8.63
N ARG A 102 -11.14 11.60 9.32
CA ARG A 102 -11.53 12.95 9.74
C ARG A 102 -10.44 13.58 10.60
N GLN A 103 -9.98 12.89 11.64
CA GLN A 103 -8.98 13.40 12.58
C GLN A 103 -7.62 13.66 11.90
N LEU A 104 -7.18 12.79 11.00
CA LEU A 104 -5.93 12.98 10.27
C LEU A 104 -6.02 14.19 9.32
N LYS A 105 -7.15 14.40 8.65
CA LYS A 105 -7.38 15.61 7.84
C LYS A 105 -7.37 16.88 8.68
N GLU A 106 -7.98 16.87 9.85
CA GLU A 106 -8.04 18.02 10.78
C GLU A 106 -6.68 18.43 11.35
N THR A 107 -5.65 17.58 11.22
CA THR A 107 -4.27 17.99 11.59
C THR A 107 -3.74 19.14 10.76
N GLY A 108 -4.26 19.33 9.54
CA GLY A 108 -3.76 20.30 8.57
C GLY A 108 -2.33 20.02 8.10
N VAL A 109 -1.86 18.77 8.21
CA VAL A 109 -0.55 18.30 7.74
C VAL A 109 -0.64 17.73 6.34
N MET A 110 -1.73 17.02 6.05
CA MET A 110 -1.94 16.42 4.73
C MET A 110 -2.15 17.47 3.64
N ASN A 111 -1.61 17.20 2.48
CA ASN A 111 -1.62 18.10 1.33
C ASN A 111 -1.96 17.30 0.05
N ALA A 112 -3.12 17.56 -0.54
CA ALA A 112 -3.56 16.86 -1.75
C ALA A 112 -2.69 17.20 -2.97
N ILE A 113 -2.14 18.42 -3.05
CA ILE A 113 -1.25 18.84 -4.16
C ILE A 113 0.10 18.09 -4.06
N ARG A 114 0.58 17.80 -2.86
CA ARG A 114 1.76 16.96 -2.65
C ARG A 114 1.52 15.50 -3.07
N GLY A 115 0.28 15.07 -3.22
CA GLY A 115 -0.10 13.71 -3.56
C GLY A 115 -0.32 12.81 -2.34
N ASP A 116 -0.64 13.38 -1.19
CA ASP A 116 -0.96 12.61 0.01
C ASP A 116 -2.23 11.78 -0.20
N SER A 117 -2.30 10.64 0.48
CA SER A 117 -3.38 9.67 0.29
C SER A 117 -3.70 8.90 1.56
N PHE A 118 -4.79 8.15 1.52
CA PHE A 118 -5.14 7.17 2.54
C PHE A 118 -5.05 5.75 1.96
N VAL A 119 -4.64 4.78 2.79
CA VAL A 119 -4.49 3.38 2.37
C VAL A 119 -5.37 2.51 3.26
N PHE A 120 -6.40 1.91 2.68
CA PHE A 120 -7.33 1.03 3.38
C PHE A 120 -7.96 0.00 2.44
N GLY A 121 -8.63 -0.99 3.00
CA GLY A 121 -9.45 -1.96 2.27
C GLY A 121 -10.49 -2.52 3.21
N CYS A 122 -11.74 -2.55 2.77
CA CYS A 122 -12.84 -3.15 3.49
C CYS A 122 -13.45 -4.25 2.63
N VAL A 123 -13.53 -5.44 3.17
CA VAL A 123 -14.18 -6.59 2.54
C VAL A 123 -15.29 -7.11 3.45
N ARG A 124 -16.20 -7.88 2.89
CA ARG A 124 -17.30 -8.51 3.63
C ARG A 124 -17.55 -9.92 3.10
N ARG A 125 -18.24 -10.71 3.87
CA ARG A 125 -18.76 -12.00 3.39
C ARG A 125 -19.93 -11.76 2.46
N SER A 126 -19.98 -12.52 1.37
CA SER A 126 -21.16 -12.53 0.50
C SER A 126 -22.32 -13.23 1.20
N HIS A 127 -23.51 -12.69 1.04
CA HIS A 127 -24.76 -13.31 1.49
C HIS A 127 -25.53 -13.96 0.32
N GLU A 128 -24.95 -14.01 -0.88
CA GLU A 128 -25.59 -14.62 -2.04
C GLU A 128 -25.56 -16.13 -1.92
N GLU A 129 -26.74 -16.73 -1.77
CA GLU A 129 -26.96 -18.17 -1.85
C GLU A 129 -26.95 -18.61 -3.33
N THR A 130 -25.79 -18.94 -3.86
CA THR A 130 -25.70 -19.68 -5.13
C THR A 130 -25.17 -21.09 -4.84
N ALA A 131 -25.73 -22.08 -5.51
CA ALA A 131 -25.88 -23.49 -5.13
C ALA A 131 -24.61 -24.35 -4.93
N GLU A 132 -23.41 -23.84 -5.01
CA GLU A 132 -22.19 -24.63 -4.74
C GLU A 132 -21.13 -23.80 -4.02
N ASN A 133 -20.98 -23.97 -2.70
CA ASN A 133 -19.92 -23.42 -1.84
C ASN A 133 -19.92 -21.92 -1.51
N SER A 134 -21.05 -21.23 -1.48
CA SER A 134 -21.13 -19.77 -1.49
C SER A 134 -21.13 -19.06 -0.12
N HIS A 135 -21.26 -19.75 0.99
CA HIS A 135 -21.46 -19.12 2.31
C HIS A 135 -20.24 -18.35 2.87
N ASN A 136 -19.07 -18.44 2.23
CA ASN A 136 -17.84 -17.84 2.70
C ASN A 136 -17.08 -17.01 1.64
N LYS A 137 -17.72 -16.64 0.53
CA LYS A 137 -17.04 -15.82 -0.48
C LYS A 137 -16.80 -14.42 0.06
N ILE A 138 -15.53 -14.01 0.11
CA ILE A 138 -15.15 -12.62 0.42
C ILE A 138 -15.34 -11.77 -0.83
N VAL A 139 -15.97 -10.60 -0.65
CA VAL A 139 -16.20 -9.59 -1.68
C VAL A 139 -15.85 -8.20 -1.14
N ILE A 140 -15.62 -7.22 -2.02
CA ILE A 140 -15.39 -5.84 -1.60
C ILE A 140 -16.64 -5.32 -0.86
N HIS A 141 -16.44 -4.62 0.23
CA HIS A 141 -17.50 -3.87 0.89
C HIS A 141 -17.72 -2.51 0.19
N SER A 142 -18.25 -2.55 -1.05
CA SER A 142 -18.28 -1.43 -1.99
C SER A 142 -18.95 -0.19 -1.42
N ALA A 143 -20.07 -0.35 -0.67
CA ALA A 143 -20.79 0.77 -0.06
C ALA A 143 -19.90 1.50 0.96
N TYR A 144 -19.17 0.75 1.81
CA TYR A 144 -18.33 1.36 2.83
C TYR A 144 -17.03 1.91 2.25
N CYS A 145 -16.43 1.23 1.28
CA CYS A 145 -15.29 1.77 0.55
C CYS A 145 -15.61 3.12 -0.10
N ARG A 146 -16.77 3.23 -0.75
CA ARG A 146 -17.25 4.50 -1.34
C ARG A 146 -17.42 5.58 -0.27
N TYR A 147 -18.04 5.26 0.85
CA TYR A 147 -18.20 6.19 1.97
C TYR A 147 -16.86 6.71 2.49
N LEU A 148 -15.86 5.83 2.70
CA LEU A 148 -14.53 6.24 3.14
C LEU A 148 -13.80 7.08 2.08
N ILE A 149 -13.95 6.76 0.79
CA ILE A 149 -13.38 7.58 -0.31
C ILE A 149 -13.98 8.98 -0.28
N ASP A 150 -15.29 9.10 -0.09
CA ASP A 150 -15.95 10.41 0.02
C ASP A 150 -15.47 11.21 1.24
N MET A 151 -15.30 10.55 2.38
CA MET A 151 -14.71 11.15 3.59
C MET A 151 -13.25 11.58 3.38
N ALA A 152 -12.50 10.85 2.57
CA ALA A 152 -11.10 11.13 2.28
C ALA A 152 -10.88 12.34 1.37
N LYS A 153 -11.86 12.73 0.55
CA LYS A 153 -11.70 13.86 -0.38
C LYS A 153 -11.13 15.11 0.31
N PRO A 154 -10.20 15.83 -0.34
CA PRO A 154 -9.73 15.70 -1.73
C PRO A 154 -8.54 14.75 -1.93
N PHE A 155 -8.21 13.89 -0.95
CA PHE A 155 -7.07 12.99 -1.00
C PHE A 155 -7.40 11.71 -1.78
N GLY A 156 -6.41 11.17 -2.51
CA GLY A 156 -6.53 9.87 -3.15
C GLY A 156 -6.62 8.73 -2.14
N CYS A 157 -7.18 7.59 -2.57
CA CYS A 157 -7.27 6.39 -1.76
C CYS A 157 -6.62 5.21 -2.49
N VAL A 158 -5.86 4.40 -1.76
CA VAL A 158 -5.23 3.18 -2.27
C VAL A 158 -5.87 1.98 -1.55
N PHE A 159 -6.35 1.00 -2.31
CA PHE A 159 -6.85 -0.23 -1.74
C PHE A 159 -5.67 -1.08 -1.27
N ASN A 160 -5.69 -1.50 -0.02
CA ASN A 160 -4.57 -2.18 0.61
C ASN A 160 -4.45 -3.67 0.21
N ARG A 161 -3.59 -4.42 0.91
CA ARG A 161 -3.35 -5.84 0.64
C ARG A 161 -4.55 -6.77 0.87
N ALA A 162 -5.72 -6.26 1.24
CA ALA A 162 -6.98 -6.99 1.12
C ALA A 162 -7.22 -7.48 -0.32
N PHE A 163 -6.59 -6.81 -1.31
CA PHE A 163 -6.61 -7.22 -2.70
C PHE A 163 -5.96 -8.59 -2.95
N ASP A 164 -4.96 -8.97 -2.15
CA ASP A 164 -4.22 -10.22 -2.33
C ASP A 164 -5.13 -11.47 -2.30
N HIS A 165 -6.21 -11.40 -1.51
CA HIS A 165 -7.21 -12.45 -1.46
C HIS A 165 -7.90 -12.68 -2.82
N PHE A 166 -8.21 -11.62 -3.54
CA PHE A 166 -8.85 -11.69 -4.86
C PHE A 166 -7.83 -12.11 -5.93
N ALA A 167 -6.62 -11.61 -5.83
CA ALA A 167 -5.52 -11.97 -6.72
C ALA A 167 -5.25 -13.48 -6.70
N GLU A 168 -5.27 -14.08 -5.52
CA GLU A 168 -5.03 -15.51 -5.34
C GLU A 168 -6.11 -16.38 -5.96
N ARG A 169 -7.35 -15.90 -5.98
CA ARG A 169 -8.49 -16.58 -6.59
C ARG A 169 -8.60 -16.42 -8.11
N GLY A 170 -7.76 -15.57 -8.71
CA GLY A 170 -7.84 -15.26 -10.15
C GLY A 170 -8.87 -14.19 -10.52
N ASP A 171 -9.46 -13.49 -9.53
CA ASP A 171 -10.51 -12.48 -9.74
C ASP A 171 -9.92 -11.08 -10.02
N SER A 172 -8.61 -10.95 -10.25
CA SER A 172 -7.88 -9.67 -10.29
C SER A 172 -8.48 -8.66 -11.26
N GLU A 173 -8.79 -9.07 -12.49
CA GLU A 173 -9.32 -8.16 -13.53
C GLU A 173 -10.64 -7.53 -13.12
N ALA A 174 -11.59 -8.35 -12.71
CA ALA A 174 -12.92 -7.89 -12.30
C ALA A 174 -12.84 -6.96 -11.08
N VAL A 175 -11.99 -7.30 -10.10
CA VAL A 175 -11.80 -6.51 -8.89
C VAL A 175 -11.07 -5.19 -9.16
N ILE A 176 -10.08 -5.17 -10.06
CA ILE A 176 -9.42 -3.93 -10.51
C ILE A 176 -10.46 -2.98 -11.15
N ALA A 177 -11.33 -3.51 -12.02
CA ALA A 177 -12.38 -2.72 -12.64
C ALA A 177 -13.39 -2.18 -11.62
N GLU A 178 -13.78 -2.98 -10.61
CA GLU A 178 -14.64 -2.54 -9.52
C GLU A 178 -13.99 -1.43 -8.69
N LEU A 179 -12.72 -1.60 -8.27
CA LEU A 179 -11.98 -0.62 -7.47
C LEU A 179 -11.81 0.72 -8.21
N ASN A 180 -11.54 0.66 -9.52
CA ASN A 180 -11.48 1.85 -10.36
C ASN A 180 -12.84 2.58 -10.43
N THR A 181 -13.94 1.83 -10.58
CA THR A 181 -15.31 2.37 -10.57
C THR A 181 -15.68 2.97 -9.21
N LEU A 182 -15.20 2.40 -8.11
CA LEU A 182 -15.38 2.95 -6.77
C LEU A 182 -14.62 4.26 -6.55
N GLY A 183 -13.56 4.53 -7.32
CA GLY A 183 -12.76 5.73 -7.24
C GLY A 183 -11.44 5.58 -6.46
N PHE A 184 -10.95 4.36 -6.31
CA PHE A 184 -9.60 4.17 -5.80
C PHE A 184 -8.56 4.66 -6.82
N ALA A 185 -7.56 5.40 -6.33
CA ALA A 185 -6.44 5.89 -7.14
C ALA A 185 -5.33 4.85 -7.30
N GLY A 186 -5.30 3.82 -6.45
CA GLY A 186 -4.27 2.79 -6.48
C GLY A 186 -4.67 1.50 -5.78
N ILE A 187 -3.89 0.46 -6.04
CA ILE A 187 -4.00 -0.87 -5.42
C ILE A 187 -2.64 -1.27 -4.91
N MET A 188 -2.56 -1.70 -3.64
CA MET A 188 -1.37 -2.27 -3.04
C MET A 188 -1.51 -3.79 -2.96
N THR A 189 -0.55 -4.53 -3.51
CA THR A 189 -0.62 -5.99 -3.60
C THR A 189 0.77 -6.63 -3.67
N ALA A 190 0.86 -7.87 -3.21
CA ALA A 190 1.95 -8.79 -3.51
C ALA A 190 1.62 -9.72 -4.70
N GLY A 191 0.44 -9.58 -5.29
CA GLY A 191 -0.06 -10.51 -6.29
C GLY A 191 -0.70 -11.78 -5.70
N GLY A 192 -0.85 -11.84 -4.37
CA GLY A 192 -1.36 -12.96 -3.60
C GLY A 192 -0.82 -12.93 -2.18
N GLN A 193 -1.10 -13.97 -1.39
CA GLN A 193 -0.59 -14.04 -0.02
C GLN A 193 0.94 -14.23 0.01
N GLY A 194 1.60 -13.65 1.01
CA GLY A 194 3.03 -13.75 1.20
C GLY A 194 3.85 -12.73 0.42
N PHE A 195 4.91 -13.18 -0.27
CA PHE A 195 5.89 -12.32 -0.92
C PHE A 195 5.60 -12.13 -2.40
N PHE A 196 5.83 -10.92 -2.91
CA PHE A 196 5.62 -10.59 -4.32
C PHE A 196 6.47 -11.45 -5.27
N SER A 197 7.65 -11.90 -4.81
CA SER A 197 8.56 -12.74 -5.59
C SER A 197 7.94 -14.07 -6.05
N ASN A 198 6.94 -14.55 -5.32
CA ASN A 198 6.22 -15.79 -5.64
C ASN A 198 5.11 -15.56 -6.70
N HIS A 199 4.80 -14.31 -7.01
CA HIS A 199 3.64 -13.94 -7.81
C HIS A 199 3.97 -13.05 -9.01
N LEU A 200 5.22 -13.08 -9.49
CA LEU A 200 5.71 -12.20 -10.57
C LEU A 200 4.88 -12.32 -11.86
N GLU A 201 4.44 -13.52 -12.23
CA GLU A 201 3.61 -13.71 -13.44
C GLU A 201 2.22 -13.12 -13.28
N ARG A 202 1.64 -13.26 -12.09
CA ARG A 202 0.33 -12.68 -11.78
C ARG A 202 0.40 -11.16 -11.73
N LEU A 203 1.45 -10.59 -11.14
CA LEU A 203 1.69 -9.15 -11.13
C LEU A 203 1.87 -8.59 -12.55
N ASP A 204 2.58 -9.31 -13.42
CA ASP A 204 2.75 -8.95 -14.83
C ASP A 204 1.40 -8.93 -15.57
N ALA A 205 0.58 -9.97 -15.38
CA ALA A 205 -0.77 -10.02 -15.92
C ALA A 205 -1.66 -8.86 -15.42
N MET A 206 -1.57 -8.51 -14.13
CA MET A 206 -2.32 -7.37 -13.57
C MET A 206 -1.95 -6.04 -14.23
N CYS A 207 -0.72 -5.87 -14.65
CA CYS A 207 -0.28 -4.66 -15.33
C CYS A 207 -1.11 -4.35 -16.57
N HIS A 208 -1.65 -5.33 -17.25
CA HIS A 208 -2.51 -5.12 -18.43
C HIS A 208 -3.87 -4.49 -18.08
N HIS A 209 -4.32 -4.64 -16.85
CA HIS A 209 -5.63 -4.18 -16.36
C HIS A 209 -5.57 -2.90 -15.51
N THR A 210 -4.36 -2.38 -15.20
CA THR A 210 -4.17 -1.22 -14.31
C THR A 210 -3.91 0.10 -15.04
N ALA A 211 -4.36 0.27 -16.28
CA ALA A 211 -4.09 1.46 -17.08
C ALA A 211 -4.53 2.79 -16.42
N ASN A 212 -5.60 2.76 -15.61
CA ASN A 212 -6.19 3.95 -14.97
C ASN A 212 -6.04 3.97 -13.44
N ILE A 213 -5.32 3.02 -12.87
CA ILE A 213 -5.13 2.90 -11.41
C ILE A 213 -3.67 2.58 -11.10
N GLN A 214 -3.11 3.18 -10.05
CA GLN A 214 -1.73 2.96 -9.66
C GLN A 214 -1.55 1.55 -9.08
N LEU A 215 -0.48 0.84 -9.47
CA LEU A 215 -0.10 -0.44 -8.86
C LEU A 215 1.05 -0.22 -7.88
N VAL A 216 0.83 -0.52 -6.61
CA VAL A 216 1.85 -0.48 -5.55
C VAL A 216 2.22 -1.91 -5.18
N ILE A 217 3.37 -2.37 -5.62
CA ILE A 217 3.85 -3.71 -5.33
C ILE A 217 4.50 -3.73 -3.96
N ALA A 218 3.98 -4.58 -3.08
CA ALA A 218 4.38 -4.69 -1.68
C ALA A 218 4.60 -6.18 -1.30
N GLY A 219 5.06 -6.42 -0.07
CA GLY A 219 5.21 -7.77 0.47
C GLY A 219 6.60 -8.34 0.20
N GLY A 220 7.54 -8.07 1.10
CA GLY A 220 8.89 -8.62 1.06
C GLY A 220 9.75 -8.04 -0.05
N VAL A 221 9.60 -6.76 -0.34
CA VAL A 221 10.45 -6.06 -1.32
C VAL A 221 11.87 -5.99 -0.77
N CYS A 222 12.73 -6.87 -1.27
CA CYS A 222 14.15 -6.98 -0.95
C CYS A 222 14.98 -7.12 -2.22
N CYS A 223 16.29 -6.95 -2.07
CA CYS A 223 17.18 -6.69 -3.17
C CYS A 223 17.22 -7.70 -4.34
N PRO A 224 17.26 -9.02 -4.17
CA PRO A 224 17.50 -9.92 -5.32
C PRO A 224 16.35 -9.98 -6.33
N GLU A 225 15.12 -9.85 -5.86
CA GLU A 225 13.93 -10.03 -6.69
C GLU A 225 13.53 -8.77 -7.47
N ILE A 226 13.97 -7.60 -7.02
CA ILE A 226 13.66 -6.31 -7.68
C ILE A 226 14.13 -6.27 -9.13
N GLN A 227 15.27 -6.87 -9.42
CA GLN A 227 15.78 -6.91 -10.79
C GLN A 227 14.88 -7.70 -11.74
N LYS A 228 14.22 -8.77 -11.24
CA LYS A 228 13.24 -9.54 -12.01
C LYS A 228 12.00 -8.70 -12.30
N LEU A 229 11.51 -7.98 -11.30
CA LEU A 229 10.38 -7.09 -11.45
C LEU A 229 10.68 -5.93 -12.39
N ARG A 230 11.86 -5.31 -12.28
CA ARG A 230 12.30 -4.21 -13.14
C ARG A 230 12.34 -4.61 -14.62
N LYS A 231 12.85 -5.81 -14.94
CA LYS A 231 12.85 -6.33 -16.33
C LYS A 231 11.43 -6.47 -16.88
N ARG A 232 10.45 -6.90 -16.08
CA ARG A 232 9.05 -7.04 -16.48
C ARG A 232 8.35 -5.70 -16.61
N ALA A 233 8.54 -4.78 -15.65
CA ALA A 233 7.95 -3.46 -15.66
C ALA A 233 8.32 -2.60 -16.87
N HIS A 234 9.48 -2.86 -17.51
CA HIS A 234 9.87 -2.21 -18.76
C HIS A 234 8.92 -2.44 -19.93
N ASN A 235 8.18 -3.52 -19.91
CA ASN A 235 7.19 -3.84 -20.94
C ASN A 235 5.89 -3.03 -20.84
N HIS A 236 5.73 -2.27 -19.75
CA HIS A 236 4.49 -1.56 -19.41
C HIS A 236 4.69 -0.05 -19.32
N ASP A 237 5.00 0.59 -20.46
CA ASP A 237 5.35 2.02 -20.58
C ASP A 237 4.30 3.02 -20.04
N ARG A 238 3.06 2.61 -19.88
CA ARG A 238 1.93 3.49 -19.53
C ARG A 238 1.49 3.41 -18.07
N LEU A 239 2.11 2.57 -17.25
CA LEU A 239 1.64 2.28 -15.91
C LEU A 239 2.34 3.10 -14.84
N SER A 240 1.57 3.48 -13.83
CA SER A 240 2.11 4.03 -12.60
C SER A 240 2.39 2.88 -11.61
N ILE A 241 3.60 2.30 -11.70
CA ILE A 241 4.05 1.24 -10.80
C ILE A 241 4.93 1.87 -9.71
N TRP A 242 4.65 1.50 -8.47
CA TRP A 242 5.45 1.84 -7.29
C TRP A 242 5.90 0.56 -6.60
N LEU A 243 7.02 0.62 -5.91
CA LEU A 243 7.44 -0.42 -4.97
C LEU A 243 7.27 0.10 -3.54
N ASN A 244 6.71 -0.76 -2.68
CA ASN A 244 6.60 -0.50 -1.25
C ASN A 244 7.50 -1.46 -0.48
N GLY A 245 8.49 -0.93 0.23
CA GLY A 245 9.39 -1.67 1.12
C GLY A 245 9.29 -1.15 2.55
N ASP A 246 9.40 -2.04 3.52
CA ASP A 246 9.45 -1.66 4.93
C ASP A 246 10.87 -1.27 5.39
N CYS A 247 11.91 -1.79 4.73
CA CYS A 247 13.32 -1.43 4.98
C CYS A 247 13.64 -1.33 6.49
N LEU A 248 13.15 -2.28 7.28
CA LEU A 248 13.35 -2.29 8.73
C LEU A 248 14.70 -2.92 9.07
N ARG A 249 15.24 -2.52 10.23
CA ARG A 249 16.39 -3.19 10.84
C ARG A 249 16.03 -4.63 11.23
N PRO A 250 17.05 -5.52 11.37
CA PRO A 250 16.83 -6.88 11.86
C PRO A 250 16.05 -6.89 13.18
N ARG A 251 15.25 -7.94 13.41
CA ARG A 251 14.36 -8.07 14.58
C ARG A 251 15.07 -8.14 15.93
N ASP A 252 16.33 -8.52 15.92
CA ASP A 252 17.23 -8.56 17.10
C ASP A 252 17.81 -7.19 17.48
N HIS A 253 17.50 -6.16 16.68
CA HIS A 253 17.92 -4.80 16.99
C HIS A 253 17.09 -4.21 18.15
N GLU A 254 17.68 -3.32 18.95
CA GLU A 254 17.05 -2.66 20.10
C GLU A 254 15.72 -1.95 19.73
N ASP A 255 15.65 -1.36 18.52
CA ASP A 255 14.41 -0.83 17.94
C ASP A 255 14.22 -1.40 16.53
N PRO A 256 13.48 -2.52 16.40
CA PRO A 256 13.29 -3.21 15.13
C PRO A 256 12.41 -2.43 14.14
N GLU A 257 11.70 -1.40 14.58
CA GLU A 257 10.92 -0.51 13.69
C GLU A 257 11.77 0.62 13.08
N THR A 258 13.05 0.71 13.45
CA THR A 258 13.94 1.70 12.87
C THR A 258 14.15 1.43 11.38
N THR A 259 13.90 2.45 10.56
CA THR A 259 14.21 2.40 9.13
C THR A 259 15.71 2.22 8.92
N ASP A 260 16.10 1.17 8.21
CA ASP A 260 17.49 0.90 7.83
C ASP A 260 17.89 1.71 6.60
N MET A 261 18.87 2.60 6.78
CA MET A 261 19.40 3.43 5.71
C MET A 261 19.98 2.60 4.57
N ASN A 262 20.77 1.57 4.91
CA ASN A 262 21.42 0.74 3.90
C ASN A 262 20.39 -0.01 3.07
N GLY A 263 19.32 -0.50 3.70
CA GLY A 263 18.19 -1.12 3.01
C GLY A 263 17.53 -0.17 2.03
N VAL A 264 17.19 1.06 2.45
CA VAL A 264 16.58 2.07 1.57
C VAL A 264 17.51 2.43 0.41
N MET A 265 18.77 2.73 0.67
CA MET A 265 19.74 3.12 -0.36
C MET A 265 20.00 1.97 -1.35
N SER A 266 20.14 0.75 -0.86
CA SER A 266 20.31 -0.43 -1.72
C SER A 266 19.11 -0.65 -2.65
N LEU A 267 17.88 -0.44 -2.17
CA LEU A 267 16.69 -0.49 -3.01
C LEU A 267 16.68 0.63 -4.07
N ILE A 268 17.06 1.84 -3.68
CA ILE A 268 17.17 2.98 -4.61
C ILE A 268 18.16 2.70 -5.72
N ASP A 269 19.37 2.21 -5.40
CA ASP A 269 20.41 1.88 -6.37
C ASP A 269 19.94 0.81 -7.35
N GLN A 270 19.28 -0.24 -6.86
CA GLN A 270 18.77 -1.30 -7.70
C GLN A 270 17.62 -0.87 -8.60
N LEU A 271 16.83 0.11 -8.17
CA LEU A 271 15.79 0.73 -8.97
C LEU A 271 16.34 1.70 -10.02
N GLY A 272 17.65 2.02 -9.95
CA GLY A 272 18.31 2.99 -10.83
C GLY A 272 17.84 4.42 -10.55
N LEU A 273 17.40 4.70 -9.33
CA LEU A 273 17.12 6.05 -8.86
C LEU A 273 18.47 6.64 -8.46
N GLN A 274 19.03 7.58 -9.25
CA GLN A 274 20.19 8.32 -8.79
C GLN A 274 19.80 9.15 -7.56
N THR A 275 20.59 9.02 -6.48
CA THR A 275 20.57 10.01 -5.40
C THR A 275 20.99 11.33 -6.03
N THR A 276 20.11 12.31 -6.08
CA THR A 276 20.51 13.68 -6.40
C THR A 276 21.37 14.17 -5.24
N ASP A 277 22.66 14.36 -5.51
CA ASP A 277 23.61 15.05 -4.62
C ASP A 277 23.10 16.43 -4.24
#